data_54c22aa11e2bbd83aeced5032e764a11
#
_entry.id   54c22aa11e2bbd83aeced5032e764a11
#
_cell.length_a   1.000
_cell.length_b   1.000
_cell.length_c   1.000
_cell.angle_alpha   90.00
_cell.angle_beta   90.00
_cell.angle_gamma   90.00
#
_symmetry.space_group_name_H-M   'P 1'
#
loop_
_entity.id
_entity.type
_entity.pdbx_description
1 polymer ?
#
loop_
_entity_poly.entity_id
_entity_poly.type
_entity_poly.pdbx_seq_one_letter_code
_entity_poly.pdbx_strand_id
1 'polypeptide(L)'
;KTTINGQLMMLMLVEELELHNIHVLSANTDGIVIKLYKRDIDVYNRIKDDWEQTTKLKFDTDYYHCLVSRDINNYLSQFRVIKNGVHKLKLESKGALNPMMYSLDLTKGYSMPIVAQAIENYFLKNKPVMDTLQEATNILDFCLTQNVGRQFHVEETKIENGQVTHVVCQRYVRFYVSNRGYIIEKVHNDNGSRSRMAAGSVVTVINSLDDKDISLRDINFKFYYQEAMKIINPIKLKISPKGKGKSKIKKYSGMYNPIFNEDDFG
;
A
#
# COMPACT_ATOMS: atom_id res chain seq x y z
N LYS A 1 -17.11 27.27 -8.91
CA LYS A 1 -18.39 27.23 -8.16
C LYS A 1 -18.84 25.79 -7.85
N THR A 2 -18.86 24.88 -8.83
CA THR A 2 -19.39 23.51 -8.68
C THR A 2 -18.64 22.72 -7.60
N THR A 3 -17.32 22.78 -7.58
CA THR A 3 -16.47 22.05 -6.60
C THR A 3 -16.72 22.50 -5.16
N ILE A 4 -16.86 23.82 -4.93
CA ILE A 4 -17.10 24.39 -3.61
C ILE A 4 -18.48 23.95 -3.10
N ASN A 5 -19.49 23.97 -3.95
CA ASN A 5 -20.84 23.55 -3.56
C ASN A 5 -20.87 22.06 -3.18
N GLY A 6 -20.17 21.20 -3.95
CA GLY A 6 -20.02 19.78 -3.59
C GLY A 6 -19.34 19.57 -2.24
N GLN A 7 -18.28 20.33 -1.97
CA GLN A 7 -17.60 20.27 -0.67
C GLN A 7 -18.50 20.72 0.49
N LEU A 8 -19.28 21.78 0.29
CA LEU A 8 -20.22 22.26 1.31
C LEU A 8 -21.34 21.25 1.57
N MET A 9 -21.88 20.62 0.53
CA MET A 9 -22.89 19.56 0.66
C MET A 9 -22.35 18.36 1.44
N MET A 10 -21.10 17.93 1.16
CA MET A 10 -20.45 16.87 1.92
C MET A 10 -20.19 17.27 3.38
N LEU A 11 -19.80 18.53 3.62
CA LEU A 11 -19.58 19.04 4.97
C LEU A 11 -20.88 19.03 5.80
N MET A 12 -22.01 19.43 5.22
CA MET A 12 -23.32 19.35 5.86
C MET A 12 -23.64 17.91 6.29
N LEU A 13 -23.35 16.91 5.44
CA LEU A 13 -23.56 15.52 5.79
C LEU A 13 -22.65 15.06 6.93
N VAL A 14 -21.36 15.42 6.86
CA VAL A 14 -20.37 15.09 7.91
C VAL A 14 -20.81 15.69 9.25
N GLU A 15 -21.23 16.96 9.26
CA GLU A 15 -21.69 17.64 10.46
C GLU A 15 -22.93 16.93 11.06
N GLU A 16 -23.91 16.61 10.25
CA GLU A 16 -25.14 15.95 10.71
C GLU A 16 -24.86 14.55 11.27
N LEU A 17 -23.98 13.77 10.63
CA LEU A 17 -23.58 12.46 11.12
C LEU A 17 -22.86 12.55 12.48
N GLU A 18 -21.89 13.45 12.61
CA GLU A 18 -21.13 13.63 13.87
C GLU A 18 -22.02 14.16 15.01
N LEU A 19 -22.99 15.05 14.75
CA LEU A 19 -23.97 15.51 15.72
C LEU A 19 -24.81 14.35 16.27
N HIS A 20 -25.03 13.32 15.47
CA HIS A 20 -25.75 12.12 15.87
C HIS A 20 -24.84 10.98 16.37
N ASN A 21 -23.58 11.27 16.68
CA ASN A 21 -22.55 10.32 17.13
C ASN A 21 -22.23 9.19 16.12
N ILE A 22 -22.47 9.42 14.85
CA ILE A 22 -22.01 8.54 13.76
C ILE A 22 -20.66 9.07 13.29
N HIS A 23 -19.57 8.36 13.65
CA HIS A 23 -18.22 8.83 13.39
C HIS A 23 -17.81 8.71 11.92
N VAL A 24 -17.40 9.83 11.35
CA VAL A 24 -16.81 9.89 10.00
C VAL A 24 -15.33 9.58 10.09
N LEU A 25 -14.91 8.48 9.47
CA LEU A 25 -13.53 8.02 9.47
C LEU A 25 -12.69 8.71 8.40
N SER A 26 -13.32 9.02 7.26
CA SER A 26 -12.69 9.70 6.13
C SER A 26 -13.75 10.35 5.27
N ALA A 27 -13.43 11.51 4.70
CA ALA A 27 -14.26 12.20 3.73
C ALA A 27 -13.40 12.79 2.61
N ASN A 28 -13.91 12.72 1.38
CA ASN A 28 -13.32 13.37 0.22
C ASN A 28 -14.42 14.05 -0.61
N THR A 29 -14.11 14.51 -1.82
CA THR A 29 -15.09 15.18 -2.70
C THR A 29 -16.21 14.26 -3.18
N ASP A 30 -15.99 12.93 -3.18
CA ASP A 30 -16.82 11.96 -3.88
C ASP A 30 -17.47 10.96 -2.93
N GLY A 31 -17.08 10.94 -1.65
CA GLY A 31 -17.63 10.00 -0.69
C GLY A 31 -17.15 10.18 0.73
N ILE A 32 -17.83 9.51 1.63
CA ILE A 32 -17.48 9.43 3.05
C ILE A 32 -17.38 7.98 3.49
N VAL A 33 -16.50 7.73 4.44
CA VAL A 33 -16.41 6.44 5.13
C VAL A 33 -16.81 6.66 6.58
N ILE A 34 -17.80 5.93 7.05
CA ILE A 34 -18.33 6.04 8.40
C ILE A 34 -18.17 4.71 9.14
N LYS A 35 -18.15 4.81 10.47
CA LYS A 35 -18.33 3.65 11.35
C LYS A 35 -19.76 3.65 11.88
N LEU A 36 -20.58 2.74 11.35
CA LEU A 36 -21.98 2.63 11.71
C LEU A 36 -22.20 1.40 12.61
N TYR A 37 -22.88 1.59 13.75
CA TYR A 37 -23.33 0.48 14.58
C TYR A 37 -24.77 0.10 14.19
N LYS A 38 -25.14 -1.17 14.34
CA LYS A 38 -26.49 -1.68 14.00
C LYS A 38 -27.61 -0.84 14.64
N ARG A 39 -27.42 -0.41 15.88
CA ARG A 39 -28.41 0.43 16.63
C ARG A 39 -28.63 1.81 16.01
N ASP A 40 -27.68 2.30 15.20
CA ASP A 40 -27.69 3.66 14.65
C ASP A 40 -28.14 3.67 13.17
N ILE A 41 -28.51 2.50 12.61
CA ILE A 41 -28.90 2.34 11.20
C ILE A 41 -30.12 3.22 10.84
N ASP A 42 -31.14 3.25 11.68
CA ASP A 42 -32.35 4.05 11.42
C ASP A 42 -32.05 5.54 11.43
N VAL A 43 -31.17 5.97 12.34
CA VAL A 43 -30.70 7.36 12.41
C VAL A 43 -29.92 7.72 11.14
N TYR A 44 -29.03 6.85 10.73
CA TYR A 44 -28.25 7.02 9.50
C TYR A 44 -29.15 7.12 8.27
N ASN A 45 -30.12 6.22 8.13
CA ASN A 45 -31.04 6.22 6.98
C ASN A 45 -31.81 7.51 6.90
N ARG A 46 -32.34 8.02 8.03
CA ARG A 46 -33.05 9.31 8.09
C ARG A 46 -32.14 10.46 7.64
N ILE A 47 -30.91 10.55 8.18
CA ILE A 47 -29.97 11.60 7.80
C ILE A 47 -29.63 11.51 6.31
N LYS A 48 -29.42 10.31 5.79
CA LYS A 48 -29.19 10.07 4.36
C LYS A 48 -30.37 10.58 3.52
N ASP A 49 -31.58 10.17 3.86
CA ASP A 49 -32.77 10.52 3.10
C ASP A 49 -33.03 12.04 3.11
N ASP A 50 -32.87 12.71 4.26
CA ASP A 50 -33.00 14.15 4.40
C ASP A 50 -31.93 14.89 3.55
N TRP A 51 -30.69 14.40 3.57
CA TRP A 51 -29.63 14.97 2.78
C TRP A 51 -29.87 14.77 1.27
N GLU A 52 -30.33 13.58 0.83
CA GLU A 52 -30.66 13.29 -0.57
C GLU A 52 -31.84 14.17 -1.06
N GLN A 53 -32.84 14.38 -0.20
CA GLN A 53 -33.96 15.27 -0.52
C GLN A 53 -33.53 16.72 -0.67
N THR A 54 -32.63 17.18 0.19
CA THR A 54 -32.15 18.58 0.21
C THR A 54 -31.23 18.85 -0.98
N THR A 55 -30.28 17.97 -1.24
CA THR A 55 -29.25 18.17 -2.26
C THR A 55 -29.64 17.72 -3.65
N LYS A 56 -30.66 16.87 -3.77
CA LYS A 56 -31.09 16.18 -4.99
C LYS A 56 -30.02 15.24 -5.57
N LEU A 57 -29.01 14.90 -4.76
CA LEU A 57 -28.02 13.89 -5.07
C LEU A 57 -28.44 12.56 -4.44
N LYS A 58 -27.86 11.44 -4.92
CA LYS A 58 -28.09 10.11 -4.35
C LYS A 58 -26.78 9.48 -3.95
N PHE A 59 -26.81 8.69 -2.89
CA PHE A 59 -25.69 7.87 -2.45
C PHE A 59 -25.80 6.43 -2.94
N ASP A 60 -24.68 5.92 -3.44
CA ASP A 60 -24.41 4.49 -3.44
C ASP A 60 -23.73 4.11 -2.13
N THR A 61 -24.17 3.03 -1.51
CA THR A 61 -23.66 2.60 -0.21
C THR A 61 -22.99 1.24 -0.32
N ASP A 62 -21.68 1.21 -0.02
CA ASP A 62 -20.91 -0.02 0.07
C ASP A 62 -20.61 -0.39 1.52
N TYR A 63 -20.67 -1.67 1.84
CA TYR A 63 -20.37 -2.19 3.18
C TYR A 63 -19.02 -2.88 3.19
N TYR A 64 -18.06 -2.28 3.88
CA TYR A 64 -16.74 -2.88 4.02
C TYR A 64 -16.76 -4.01 5.05
N HIS A 65 -16.26 -5.18 4.65
CA HIS A 65 -15.92 -6.26 5.57
C HIS A 65 -14.62 -5.92 6.32
N CYS A 66 -13.66 -5.33 5.62
CA CYS A 66 -12.39 -4.87 6.15
C CYS A 66 -11.95 -3.60 5.42
N LEU A 67 -11.46 -2.63 6.17
CA LEU A 67 -10.80 -1.44 5.62
C LEU A 67 -9.52 -1.17 6.39
N VAL A 68 -8.40 -1.20 5.69
CA VAL A 68 -7.07 -0.82 6.18
C VAL A 68 -6.64 0.40 5.39
N SER A 69 -6.57 1.54 6.04
CA SER A 69 -6.20 2.81 5.39
C SER A 69 -5.02 3.43 6.11
N ARG A 70 -4.01 3.83 5.34
CA ARG A 70 -2.94 4.71 5.77
C ARG A 70 -3.31 6.17 5.51
N ASP A 71 -3.87 6.42 4.35
CA ASP A 71 -4.38 7.70 3.88
C ASP A 71 -5.36 7.44 2.72
N ILE A 72 -6.00 8.51 2.21
CA ILE A 72 -7.04 8.44 1.18
C ILE A 72 -6.60 7.78 -0.14
N ASN A 73 -5.30 7.81 -0.43
CA ASN A 73 -4.70 7.24 -1.65
C ASN A 73 -3.96 5.92 -1.40
N ASN A 74 -3.88 5.46 -0.16
CA ASN A 74 -3.18 4.25 0.23
C ASN A 74 -4.07 3.43 1.17
N TYR A 75 -4.90 2.58 0.61
CA TYR A 75 -5.82 1.73 1.36
C TYR A 75 -5.94 0.33 0.76
N LEU A 76 -6.40 -0.59 1.57
CA LEU A 76 -6.77 -1.95 1.26
C LEU A 76 -8.15 -2.20 1.85
N SER A 77 -9.11 -2.62 1.04
CA SER A 77 -10.47 -2.87 1.48
C SER A 77 -11.03 -4.18 0.93
N GLN A 78 -11.86 -4.82 1.74
CA GLN A 78 -12.70 -5.92 1.31
C GLN A 78 -14.17 -5.53 1.53
N PHE A 79 -14.98 -5.72 0.53
CA PHE A 79 -16.43 -5.49 0.62
C PHE A 79 -17.21 -6.62 -0.04
N ARG A 80 -18.44 -6.79 0.41
CA ARG A 80 -19.32 -7.83 -0.10
C ARG A 80 -19.97 -7.37 -1.39
N VAL A 81 -19.89 -8.20 -2.41
CA VAL A 81 -20.63 -8.04 -3.66
C VAL A 81 -21.50 -9.25 -3.90
N ILE A 82 -22.70 -9.05 -4.39
CA ILE A 82 -23.57 -10.12 -4.83
C ILE A 82 -23.39 -10.26 -6.34
N LYS A 83 -22.87 -11.40 -6.78
CA LYS A 83 -22.73 -11.72 -8.19
C LYS A 83 -23.43 -13.04 -8.48
N ASN A 84 -24.45 -13.01 -9.34
CA ASN A 84 -25.28 -14.17 -9.68
C ASN A 84 -25.90 -14.86 -8.44
N GLY A 85 -26.38 -14.07 -7.47
CA GLY A 85 -26.97 -14.60 -6.23
C GLY A 85 -25.96 -15.17 -5.21
N VAL A 86 -24.66 -15.11 -5.50
CA VAL A 86 -23.59 -15.59 -4.61
C VAL A 86 -22.88 -14.40 -3.96
N HIS A 87 -22.77 -14.42 -2.63
CA HIS A 87 -21.98 -13.45 -1.89
C HIS A 87 -20.49 -13.72 -2.10
N LYS A 88 -19.77 -12.72 -2.58
CA LYS A 88 -18.30 -12.78 -2.76
C LYS A 88 -17.67 -11.58 -2.08
N LEU A 89 -16.47 -11.78 -1.55
CA LEU A 89 -15.62 -10.67 -1.12
C LEU A 89 -14.85 -10.13 -2.33
N LYS A 90 -15.02 -8.87 -2.62
CA LYS A 90 -14.20 -8.15 -3.59
C LYS A 90 -13.11 -7.43 -2.84
N LEU A 91 -11.89 -7.61 -3.30
CA LEU A 91 -10.72 -6.89 -2.81
C LEU A 91 -10.52 -5.64 -3.67
N GLU A 92 -10.29 -4.53 -3.01
CA GLU A 92 -9.85 -3.30 -3.64
C GLU A 92 -8.67 -2.72 -2.86
N SER A 93 -7.65 -2.29 -3.59
CA SER A 93 -6.46 -1.71 -3.00
C SER A 93 -5.94 -0.56 -3.84
N LYS A 94 -5.34 0.43 -3.18
CA LYS A 94 -4.83 1.63 -3.82
C LYS A 94 -3.45 2.01 -3.27
N GLY A 95 -2.66 2.64 -4.13
CA GLY A 95 -1.35 3.16 -3.77
C GLY A 95 -0.37 2.08 -3.34
N ALA A 96 0.40 2.35 -2.31
CA ALA A 96 1.43 1.43 -1.80
C ALA A 96 0.89 0.08 -1.27
N LEU A 97 -0.43 -0.04 -1.11
CA LEU A 97 -1.10 -1.26 -0.68
C LEU A 97 -1.67 -2.07 -1.86
N ASN A 98 -1.44 -1.62 -3.10
CA ASN A 98 -1.96 -2.29 -4.29
C ASN A 98 -0.86 -3.12 -4.98
N PRO A 99 -0.88 -4.47 -4.87
CA PRO A 99 0.07 -5.33 -5.58
C PRO A 99 0.00 -5.18 -7.10
N MET A 100 -1.17 -4.85 -7.64
CA MET A 100 -1.40 -4.71 -9.08
C MET A 100 -0.89 -3.38 -9.66
N MET A 101 -0.57 -2.39 -8.83
CA MET A 101 0.16 -1.19 -9.31
C MET A 101 1.56 -1.53 -9.84
N TYR A 102 2.02 -2.72 -9.56
CA TYR A 102 3.27 -3.28 -10.01
C TYR A 102 3.13 -4.11 -11.28
N SER A 103 2.07 -3.86 -12.05
CA SER A 103 1.81 -4.58 -13.28
C SER A 103 2.98 -4.47 -14.26
N LEU A 104 3.11 -5.47 -15.10
CA LEU A 104 4.17 -5.85 -16.03
C LEU A 104 4.68 -4.80 -17.04
N ASP A 105 4.38 -3.52 -16.87
CA ASP A 105 4.93 -2.47 -17.71
C ASP A 105 6.38 -2.17 -17.29
N LEU A 106 7.33 -2.70 -18.02
CA LEU A 106 8.78 -2.52 -17.82
C LEU A 106 9.23 -1.06 -17.85
N THR A 107 8.40 -0.17 -18.37
CA THR A 107 8.72 1.26 -18.53
C THR A 107 8.35 2.11 -17.32
N LYS A 108 7.44 1.62 -16.49
CA LYS A 108 7.00 2.30 -15.27
C LYS A 108 7.65 1.61 -14.08
N GLY A 109 8.60 2.22 -13.43
CA GLY A 109 9.37 1.65 -12.34
C GLY A 109 8.58 0.69 -11.44
N TYR A 110 9.05 -0.55 -11.34
CA TYR A 110 8.49 -1.57 -10.46
C TYR A 110 9.08 -1.42 -9.07
N SER A 111 8.27 -1.68 -8.07
CA SER A 111 8.79 -1.78 -6.73
C SER A 111 8.19 -2.95 -5.98
N MET A 112 8.87 -4.08 -6.04
CA MET A 112 8.73 -5.18 -5.08
C MET A 112 7.28 -5.65 -4.86
N PRO A 113 6.62 -6.32 -5.83
CA PRO A 113 5.26 -6.84 -5.68
C PRO A 113 5.08 -7.67 -4.41
N ILE A 114 6.11 -8.40 -4.00
CA ILE A 114 6.10 -9.23 -2.78
C ILE A 114 5.83 -8.42 -1.51
N VAL A 115 6.26 -7.15 -1.46
CA VAL A 115 6.04 -6.29 -0.29
C VAL A 115 4.55 -5.98 -0.14
N ALA A 116 3.89 -5.60 -1.22
CA ALA A 116 2.46 -5.34 -1.20
C ALA A 116 1.65 -6.62 -0.91
N GLN A 117 2.05 -7.76 -1.46
CA GLN A 117 1.45 -9.05 -1.18
C GLN A 117 1.63 -9.46 0.30
N ALA A 118 2.80 -9.21 0.87
CA ALA A 118 3.05 -9.49 2.28
C ALA A 118 2.20 -8.60 3.20
N ILE A 119 2.00 -7.32 2.83
CA ILE A 119 1.13 -6.40 3.57
C ILE A 119 -0.33 -6.86 3.48
N GLU A 120 -0.80 -7.24 2.31
CA GLU A 120 -2.14 -7.78 2.10
C GLU A 120 -2.38 -9.03 2.96
N ASN A 121 -1.49 -10.03 2.86
CA ASN A 121 -1.59 -11.25 3.64
C ASN A 121 -1.53 -10.99 5.15
N TYR A 122 -0.73 -10.01 5.57
CA TYR A 122 -0.62 -9.61 6.96
C TYR A 122 -1.97 -9.09 7.51
N PHE A 123 -2.62 -8.16 6.82
CA PHE A 123 -3.87 -7.56 7.30
C PHE A 123 -5.11 -8.42 7.05
N LEU A 124 -5.18 -9.13 5.93
CA LEU A 124 -6.38 -9.89 5.56
C LEU A 124 -6.37 -11.34 6.01
N LYS A 125 -5.18 -11.95 6.12
CA LYS A 125 -5.04 -13.38 6.46
C LYS A 125 -4.31 -13.60 7.79
N ASN A 126 -3.96 -12.52 8.50
CA ASN A 126 -3.17 -12.57 9.73
C ASN A 126 -1.86 -13.37 9.57
N LYS A 127 -1.28 -13.37 8.37
CA LYS A 127 -0.07 -14.10 8.04
C LYS A 127 1.17 -13.24 8.32
N PRO A 128 2.18 -13.75 9.05
CA PRO A 128 3.42 -13.02 9.26
C PRO A 128 4.08 -12.59 7.94
N VAL A 129 4.63 -11.38 7.91
CA VAL A 129 5.31 -10.84 6.71
C VAL A 129 6.40 -11.79 6.24
N MET A 130 7.23 -12.29 7.17
CA MET A 130 8.36 -13.18 6.84
C MET A 130 7.91 -14.47 6.17
N ASP A 131 6.79 -15.05 6.59
CA ASP A 131 6.26 -16.28 6.00
C ASP A 131 5.88 -16.08 4.53
N THR A 132 5.26 -14.93 4.21
CA THR A 132 4.95 -14.59 2.81
C THR A 132 6.21 -14.42 1.97
N LEU A 133 7.24 -13.78 2.53
CA LEU A 133 8.51 -13.58 1.83
C LEU A 133 9.21 -14.91 1.55
N GLN A 134 9.23 -15.82 2.50
CA GLN A 134 9.94 -17.12 2.41
C GLN A 134 9.21 -18.13 1.52
N GLU A 135 7.89 -18.07 1.45
CA GLU A 135 7.09 -18.94 0.58
C GLU A 135 7.08 -18.51 -0.88
N ALA A 136 7.54 -17.30 -1.19
CA ALA A 136 7.56 -16.81 -2.56
C ALA A 136 8.54 -17.63 -3.42
N THR A 137 8.06 -18.06 -4.58
CA THR A 137 8.81 -18.90 -5.52
C THR A 137 9.26 -18.15 -6.77
N ASN A 138 8.70 -16.95 -7.00
CA ASN A 138 9.00 -16.15 -8.19
C ASN A 138 9.95 -15.02 -7.81
N ILE A 139 11.17 -15.06 -8.34
CA ILE A 139 12.19 -14.03 -8.09
C ILE A 139 11.75 -12.64 -8.57
N LEU A 140 10.91 -12.56 -9.60
CA LEU A 140 10.42 -11.30 -10.13
C LEU A 140 9.56 -10.52 -9.14
N ASP A 141 8.96 -11.20 -8.17
CA ASP A 141 8.16 -10.54 -7.12
C ASP A 141 9.02 -9.70 -6.17
N PHE A 142 10.33 -9.98 -6.11
CA PHE A 142 11.31 -9.22 -5.34
C PHE A 142 11.96 -8.09 -6.13
N CYS A 143 11.70 -8.01 -7.44
CA CYS A 143 12.41 -7.08 -8.29
C CYS A 143 11.94 -5.64 -8.15
N LEU A 144 12.93 -4.76 -8.32
CA LEU A 144 12.75 -3.35 -8.62
C LEU A 144 13.21 -3.11 -10.06
N THR A 145 12.60 -2.11 -10.69
CA THR A 145 13.08 -1.62 -11.99
C THR A 145 13.30 -0.11 -11.86
N GLN A 146 14.47 0.34 -12.26
CA GLN A 146 14.79 1.75 -12.30
C GLN A 146 15.22 2.16 -13.71
N ASN A 147 14.68 3.29 -14.16
CA ASN A 147 15.06 3.93 -15.41
C ASN A 147 15.88 5.17 -15.11
N VAL A 148 16.97 5.34 -15.81
CA VAL A 148 17.80 6.56 -15.75
C VAL A 148 17.54 7.45 -16.97
N GLY A 149 17.65 8.76 -16.79
CA GLY A 149 17.50 9.73 -17.88
C GLY A 149 18.52 9.48 -19.01
N ARG A 150 18.27 10.04 -20.20
CA ARG A 150 19.10 9.82 -21.40
C ARG A 150 20.57 10.24 -21.24
N GLN A 151 20.82 11.20 -20.34
CA GLN A 151 22.15 11.69 -20.01
C GLN A 151 22.94 10.75 -19.08
N PHE A 152 22.35 9.61 -18.70
CA PHE A 152 22.98 8.65 -17.81
C PHE A 152 22.94 7.24 -18.40
N HIS A 153 23.88 6.43 -17.96
CA HIS A 153 23.83 4.97 -18.04
C HIS A 153 23.98 4.35 -16.64
N VAL A 154 23.74 3.06 -16.52
CA VAL A 154 23.87 2.31 -15.27
C VAL A 154 25.08 1.40 -15.38
N GLU A 155 25.90 1.39 -14.35
CA GLU A 155 27.01 0.45 -14.23
C GLU A 155 26.90 -0.38 -12.96
N GLU A 156 27.20 -1.65 -13.07
CA GLU A 156 27.42 -2.56 -11.96
C GLU A 156 28.91 -2.56 -11.62
N THR A 157 29.24 -2.24 -10.37
CA THR A 157 30.61 -2.25 -9.88
C THR A 157 30.90 -3.56 -9.19
N LYS A 158 31.72 -4.40 -9.83
CA LYS A 158 32.17 -5.69 -9.31
C LYS A 158 33.56 -5.56 -8.71
N ILE A 159 33.74 -6.14 -7.53
CA ILE A 159 35.02 -6.19 -6.83
C ILE A 159 35.37 -7.67 -6.64
N GLU A 160 36.28 -8.17 -7.44
CA GLU A 160 36.72 -9.56 -7.40
C GLU A 160 38.24 -9.61 -7.28
N ASN A 161 38.75 -10.35 -6.30
CA ASN A 161 40.18 -10.49 -6.04
C ASN A 161 40.95 -9.15 -5.94
N GLY A 162 40.32 -8.10 -5.43
CA GLY A 162 40.90 -6.77 -5.32
C GLY A 162 40.89 -5.94 -6.62
N GLN A 163 40.39 -6.49 -7.70
CA GLN A 163 40.18 -5.76 -8.96
C GLN A 163 38.75 -5.20 -9.00
N VAL A 164 38.66 -3.94 -9.40
CA VAL A 164 37.36 -3.25 -9.59
C VAL A 164 37.06 -3.26 -11.09
N THR A 165 35.93 -3.84 -11.46
CA THR A 165 35.44 -3.84 -12.84
C THR A 165 34.07 -3.16 -12.89
N HIS A 166 33.81 -2.44 -13.97
CA HIS A 166 32.55 -1.79 -14.23
C HIS A 166 31.87 -2.43 -15.44
N VAL A 167 30.66 -2.92 -15.23
CA VAL A 167 29.85 -3.55 -16.29
C VAL A 167 28.65 -2.66 -16.58
N VAL A 168 28.55 -2.22 -17.84
CA VAL A 168 27.40 -1.40 -18.27
C VAL A 168 26.15 -2.25 -18.29
N CYS A 169 25.13 -1.80 -17.57
CA CYS A 169 23.82 -2.42 -17.51
C CYS A 169 22.86 -1.76 -18.51
N GLN A 170 21.70 -2.41 -18.69
CA GLN A 170 20.60 -1.81 -19.45
C GLN A 170 20.12 -0.52 -18.80
N ARG A 171 19.62 0.41 -19.60
CA ARG A 171 19.08 1.69 -19.14
C ARG A 171 17.85 1.53 -18.23
N TYR A 172 17.05 0.50 -18.48
CA TYR A 172 15.99 0.02 -17.61
C TYR A 172 16.53 -1.18 -16.84
N VAL A 173 17.21 -0.90 -15.73
CA VAL A 173 17.81 -1.96 -14.94
C VAL A 173 16.77 -2.59 -14.03
N ARG A 174 16.66 -3.92 -14.09
CA ARG A 174 15.88 -4.74 -13.18
C ARG A 174 16.82 -5.46 -12.25
N PHE A 175 16.54 -5.40 -10.96
CA PHE A 175 17.37 -6.01 -9.93
C PHE A 175 16.54 -6.36 -8.70
N TYR A 176 17.07 -7.22 -7.85
CA TYR A 176 16.58 -7.45 -6.51
C TYR A 176 17.67 -7.16 -5.48
N VAL A 177 17.26 -6.78 -4.26
CA VAL A 177 18.22 -6.58 -3.16
C VAL A 177 18.64 -7.93 -2.62
N SER A 178 19.95 -8.20 -2.65
CA SER A 178 20.53 -9.49 -2.37
C SER A 178 21.56 -9.42 -1.25
N ASN A 179 21.91 -10.59 -0.71
CA ASN A 179 23.02 -10.73 0.25
C ASN A 179 24.36 -10.87 -0.43
N ARG A 180 24.34 -11.35 -1.68
CA ARG A 180 25.50 -11.53 -2.56
C ARG A 180 25.19 -10.84 -3.87
N GLY A 181 26.00 -9.90 -4.26
CA GLY A 181 25.81 -9.15 -5.49
C GLY A 181 26.72 -7.95 -5.49
N TYR A 182 26.33 -6.93 -6.23
CA TYR A 182 27.20 -5.79 -6.49
C TYR A 182 26.45 -4.48 -6.26
N ILE A 183 27.18 -3.39 -6.27
CA ILE A 183 26.61 -2.06 -6.21
C ILE A 183 26.33 -1.59 -7.64
N ILE A 184 25.16 -0.99 -7.86
CA ILE A 184 24.82 -0.33 -9.11
C ILE A 184 24.86 1.20 -8.95
N GLU A 185 25.38 1.86 -9.96
CA GLU A 185 25.57 3.30 -9.99
C GLU A 185 25.01 3.90 -11.28
N LYS A 186 24.41 5.05 -11.14
CA LYS A 186 24.06 5.90 -12.27
C LYS A 186 25.25 6.78 -12.59
N VAL A 187 25.73 6.72 -13.83
CA VAL A 187 26.90 7.44 -14.33
C VAL A 187 26.47 8.45 -15.39
N HIS A 188 26.91 9.70 -15.24
CA HIS A 188 26.62 10.73 -16.23
C HIS A 188 27.52 10.58 -17.45
N ASN A 189 26.94 10.61 -18.65
CA ASN A 189 27.64 10.30 -19.89
C ASN A 189 28.77 11.30 -20.24
N ASP A 190 28.56 12.59 -19.90
CA ASP A 190 29.49 13.64 -20.33
C ASP A 190 30.63 13.87 -19.33
N ASN A 191 30.33 13.81 -18.03
CA ASN A 191 31.31 14.19 -16.99
C ASN A 191 31.72 13.02 -16.08
N GLY A 192 31.15 11.83 -16.28
CA GLY A 192 31.48 10.64 -15.51
C GLY A 192 31.09 10.67 -14.04
N SER A 193 30.30 11.65 -13.60
CA SER A 193 29.86 11.71 -12.21
C SER A 193 29.00 10.51 -11.86
N ARG A 194 29.23 9.91 -10.67
CA ARG A 194 28.60 8.68 -10.21
C ARG A 194 27.67 8.94 -9.04
N SER A 195 26.54 8.27 -9.02
CA SER A 195 25.66 8.23 -7.87
C SER A 195 25.07 6.84 -7.65
N ARG A 196 25.15 6.37 -6.41
CA ARG A 196 24.65 5.04 -6.03
C ARG A 196 23.13 4.95 -6.24
N MET A 197 22.72 3.84 -6.79
CA MET A 197 21.32 3.45 -6.92
C MET A 197 20.92 2.51 -5.78
N ALA A 198 19.64 2.10 -5.72
CA ALA A 198 19.11 1.19 -4.71
C ALA A 198 19.46 1.59 -3.25
N ALA A 199 19.53 2.90 -2.96
CA ALA A 199 20.00 3.44 -1.67
C ALA A 199 21.37 2.87 -1.20
N GLY A 200 22.22 2.46 -2.14
CA GLY A 200 23.54 1.86 -1.87
C GLY A 200 23.49 0.42 -1.40
N SER A 201 22.35 -0.25 -1.51
CA SER A 201 22.23 -1.67 -1.21
C SER A 201 22.98 -2.53 -2.23
N VAL A 202 23.43 -3.71 -1.79
CA VAL A 202 23.94 -4.75 -2.66
C VAL A 202 22.76 -5.38 -3.40
N VAL A 203 22.90 -5.53 -4.71
CA VAL A 203 21.85 -6.03 -5.59
C VAL A 203 22.38 -7.07 -6.56
N THR A 204 21.48 -7.90 -7.06
CA THR A 204 21.73 -8.77 -8.22
C THR A 204 20.89 -8.25 -9.38
N VAL A 205 21.57 -7.90 -10.47
CA VAL A 205 20.92 -7.43 -11.70
C VAL A 205 20.38 -8.63 -12.48
N ILE A 206 19.14 -8.52 -12.96
CA ILE A 206 18.50 -9.55 -13.80
C ILE A 206 18.46 -9.05 -15.24
N ASN A 207 19.38 -9.55 -16.05
CA ASN A 207 19.39 -9.35 -17.50
C ASN A 207 18.64 -10.46 -18.24
N SER A 208 18.72 -11.70 -17.75
CA SER A 208 18.00 -12.87 -18.25
C SER A 208 17.54 -13.74 -17.08
N LEU A 209 16.41 -14.44 -17.22
CA LEU A 209 15.94 -15.41 -16.20
C LEU A 209 16.79 -16.71 -16.20
N ASP A 210 17.55 -16.94 -17.27
CA ASP A 210 18.44 -18.10 -17.38
C ASP A 210 19.81 -17.86 -16.75
N ASP A 211 20.02 -16.69 -16.15
CA ASP A 211 21.26 -16.30 -15.52
C ASP A 211 21.52 -17.17 -14.26
N LYS A 212 22.69 -17.81 -14.21
CA LYS A 212 23.06 -18.73 -13.13
C LYS A 212 23.26 -18.04 -11.78
N ASP A 213 23.45 -16.72 -11.80
CA ASP A 213 23.66 -15.90 -10.61
C ASP A 213 22.35 -15.54 -9.91
N ILE A 214 21.20 -15.84 -10.53
CA ILE A 214 19.88 -15.55 -9.98
C ILE A 214 19.47 -16.68 -9.03
N SER A 215 19.31 -16.35 -7.74
CA SER A 215 18.90 -17.32 -6.73
C SER A 215 18.01 -16.72 -5.68
N LEU A 216 16.90 -17.39 -5.40
CA LEU A 216 16.02 -17.08 -4.25
C LEU A 216 16.76 -17.16 -2.91
N ARG A 217 17.85 -17.93 -2.82
CA ARG A 217 18.65 -18.09 -1.61
C ARG A 217 19.46 -16.82 -1.27
N ASP A 218 19.73 -15.98 -2.27
CA ASP A 218 20.52 -14.76 -2.09
C ASP A 218 19.69 -13.53 -1.78
N ILE A 219 18.37 -13.66 -1.73
CA ILE A 219 17.45 -12.54 -1.40
C ILE A 219 17.74 -12.01 0.00
N ASN A 220 17.85 -10.71 0.11
CA ASN A 220 17.94 -10.03 1.41
C ASN A 220 16.54 -9.86 2.01
N PHE A 221 15.98 -10.92 2.59
CA PHE A 221 14.65 -10.91 3.21
C PHE A 221 14.50 -9.82 4.28
N LYS A 222 15.57 -9.46 4.98
CA LYS A 222 15.56 -8.39 5.98
C LYS A 222 15.18 -7.05 5.36
N PHE A 223 15.70 -6.75 4.17
CA PHE A 223 15.36 -5.54 3.44
C PHE A 223 13.86 -5.49 3.12
N TYR A 224 13.31 -6.54 2.50
CA TYR A 224 11.89 -6.60 2.12
C TYR A 224 10.96 -6.59 3.32
N TYR A 225 11.35 -7.26 4.40
CA TYR A 225 10.64 -7.19 5.68
C TYR A 225 10.57 -5.76 6.20
N GLN A 226 11.68 -5.03 6.18
CA GLN A 226 11.73 -3.64 6.63
C GLN A 226 10.86 -2.73 5.76
N GLU A 227 10.86 -2.93 4.43
CA GLU A 227 10.00 -2.17 3.52
C GLU A 227 8.51 -2.41 3.82
N ALA A 228 8.09 -3.65 4.04
CA ALA A 228 6.72 -3.95 4.46
C ALA A 228 6.38 -3.29 5.81
N MET A 229 7.28 -3.38 6.79
CA MET A 229 7.06 -2.82 8.13
C MET A 229 7.02 -1.30 8.17
N LYS A 230 7.66 -0.59 7.23
CA LYS A 230 7.52 0.86 7.07
C LYS A 230 6.07 1.28 6.78
N ILE A 231 5.30 0.41 6.14
CA ILE A 231 3.88 0.65 5.81
C ILE A 231 2.98 0.11 6.92
N ILE A 232 3.27 -1.07 7.45
CA ILE A 232 2.46 -1.73 8.48
C ILE A 232 2.51 -0.98 9.81
N ASN A 233 3.71 -0.58 10.26
CA ASN A 233 3.89 0.03 11.58
C ASN A 233 3.09 1.31 11.80
N PRO A 234 3.05 2.29 10.87
CA PRO A 234 2.21 3.48 11.03
C PRO A 234 0.72 3.17 11.21
N ILE A 235 0.23 2.14 10.53
CA ILE A 235 -1.17 1.71 10.61
C ILE A 235 -1.44 1.03 11.96
N LYS A 236 -0.45 0.28 12.49
CA LYS A 236 -0.53 -0.39 13.79
C LYS A 236 -0.30 0.53 14.98
N LEU A 237 0.41 1.61 14.79
CA LEU A 237 0.77 2.50 15.88
C LEU A 237 -0.50 3.04 16.54
N LYS A 238 -0.81 2.49 17.71
CA LYS A 238 -1.61 3.20 18.71
C LYS A 238 -0.91 4.53 18.91
N ILE A 239 -1.56 5.61 18.58
CA ILE A 239 -1.06 6.94 18.93
C ILE A 239 -1.03 6.99 20.46
N SER A 240 0.12 6.68 21.02
CA SER A 240 0.44 7.01 22.43
C SER A 240 0.88 8.47 22.39
N PRO A 241 0.14 9.40 22.98
CA PRO A 241 0.59 10.78 23.07
C PRO A 241 1.84 10.81 23.96
N LYS A 242 3.02 10.92 23.34
CA LYS A 242 4.21 11.38 24.04
C LYS A 242 4.07 12.90 24.19
N GLY A 243 3.45 13.31 25.26
CA GLY A 243 3.34 14.72 25.59
C GLY A 243 2.78 14.87 27.00
N LYS A 244 3.59 15.42 27.93
CA LYS A 244 3.12 15.90 29.23
C LYS A 244 2.17 17.07 28.99
N GLY A 245 0.89 16.78 28.79
CA GLY A 245 -0.19 17.75 28.73
C GLY A 245 -1.48 17.00 29.01
N LYS A 246 -2.13 17.36 30.12
CA LYS A 246 -3.43 16.81 30.51
C LYS A 246 -4.49 17.23 29.49
N SER A 247 -4.65 16.53 28.38
CA SER A 247 -5.86 16.57 27.61
C SER A 247 -6.52 15.20 27.66
N LYS A 248 -7.75 15.14 28.13
CA LYS A 248 -8.59 13.96 28.14
C LYS A 248 -9.03 13.65 26.70
N ILE A 249 -8.11 13.18 25.87
CA ILE A 249 -8.47 12.57 24.60
C ILE A 249 -8.76 11.10 24.92
N LYS A 250 -10.03 10.71 24.79
CA LYS A 250 -10.45 9.32 24.93
C LYS A 250 -9.58 8.46 23.99
N LYS A 251 -8.92 7.47 24.58
CA LYS A 251 -8.14 6.46 23.84
C LYS A 251 -9.05 5.75 22.84
N TYR A 252 -8.96 6.06 21.59
CA TYR A 252 -9.42 5.16 20.54
C TYR A 252 -8.37 4.08 20.34
N SER A 253 -8.51 2.99 21.08
CA SER A 253 -7.80 1.75 20.77
C SER A 253 -8.50 1.10 19.59
N GLY A 254 -8.07 1.43 18.39
CA GLY A 254 -8.39 0.65 17.22
C GLY A 254 -7.68 -0.71 17.31
N MET A 255 -8.10 -1.57 18.23
CA MET A 255 -7.88 -2.98 18.10
C MET A 255 -8.74 -3.44 16.94
N TYR A 256 -8.11 -3.71 15.84
CA TYR A 256 -8.66 -4.52 14.80
C TYR A 256 -8.79 -5.95 15.34
N ASN A 257 -9.95 -6.27 15.88
CA ASN A 257 -10.40 -7.64 16.06
C ASN A 257 -11.42 -7.90 14.95
N PRO A 258 -11.12 -8.75 13.98
CA PRO A 258 -12.13 -9.22 13.03
C PRO A 258 -12.98 -10.29 13.75
N ILE A 259 -13.84 -9.86 14.67
CA ILE A 259 -14.87 -10.72 15.24
C ILE A 259 -16.19 -10.19 14.72
N PHE A 260 -16.51 -10.58 13.51
CA PHE A 260 -17.89 -10.72 13.08
C PHE A 260 -18.15 -12.23 12.98
N ASN A 261 -18.88 -12.78 13.94
CA ASN A 261 -19.46 -14.09 13.83
C ASN A 261 -20.46 -14.06 12.68
N GLU A 262 -20.55 -15.16 11.92
CA GLU A 262 -21.49 -15.31 10.79
C GLU A 262 -22.96 -15.12 11.20
N ASP A 263 -23.27 -15.23 12.49
CA ASP A 263 -24.62 -15.08 13.09
C ASP A 263 -25.07 -13.62 13.26
N ASP A 264 -24.21 -12.62 12.97
CA ASP A 264 -24.54 -11.21 13.12
C ASP A 264 -25.34 -10.60 11.96
N PHE A 265 -25.65 -11.39 10.92
CA PHE A 265 -26.40 -10.96 9.75
C PHE A 265 -27.51 -11.97 9.44
N GLY A 266 -28.62 -11.88 10.19
CA GLY A 266 -29.90 -12.49 9.84
C GLY A 266 -30.64 -11.65 8.82
#